data_70083bd7676626bf4c69af9c5333c794
#
_entry.id   70083bd7676626bf4c69af9c5333c794
#
_cell.length_a   1.000
_cell.length_b   1.000
_cell.length_c   1.000
_cell.angle_alpha   90.00
_cell.angle_beta   90.00
_cell.angle_gamma   90.00
#
_symmetry.space_group_name_H-M   'P 1'
#
loop_
_entity.id
_entity.type
_entity.pdbx_description
1 polymer ?
#
loop_
_entity_poly.entity_id
_entity_poly.type
_entity_poly.pdbx_seq_one_letter_code
_entity_poly.pdbx_strand_id
1 'polypeptide(L)'
;MLHTPRGSSREIRRRPPAMVFATAALMVMTSWGAAGMSLGAASASAAGAAPAAAAAALRDANPVTPGDFTGYGFDQCLAPTQRAMNRWLSYSPFLAVGIYISGNSRACRDQPNLTPTWISKQLAKGWRLLPITLGPQASCQPRFPRYDDDPKINPQRGTNGLYDKARKQGTAEASKTVGDAQALGIVPGSTLWYDLEGFDDTNRDCRESALAFLSAWTDQLHALGYVSGVYSSAGSGIEMLDKARLERPGKFTLPDMIWIARWDLKADTSTSYIADDGWLPGGRMKQYQGGHDETWGGVRINIDRNYLDLGLGSVASRETHCGGVRISYFRYPPLAPGSTHKTVRALQCLLKENNAYDGKITGVYDDATVTAAKAWMQARGLDVQARFAPRHWVSLLSQGAAPIVKIGSAGPAVRRVQRALAAANSSTRLKATGVFDRATDQALRDWQEKLGLQRTGVAAPYVWRRLAMGMR
;
A
#
# COMPACT_ATOMS: atom_id res chain seq x y z
N MET A 1 -17.16 -48.18 13.05
CA MET A 1 -18.34 -48.33 13.94
C MET A 1 -18.85 -46.92 14.23
N LEU A 2 -19.94 -46.52 13.49
CA LEU A 2 -21.25 -46.14 14.05
C LEU A 2 -21.19 -44.89 14.96
N HIS A 3 -21.77 -43.70 14.69
CA HIS A 3 -23.14 -43.43 14.31
C HIS A 3 -23.25 -41.94 13.88
N THR A 4 -23.98 -41.68 12.80
CA THR A 4 -24.63 -40.38 12.51
C THR A 4 -25.93 -40.28 13.31
N PRO A 5 -26.47 -39.07 13.55
CA PRO A 5 -27.86 -38.87 13.13
C PRO A 5 -28.08 -37.61 12.28
N ARG A 6 -28.96 -37.80 11.30
CA ARG A 6 -29.64 -36.80 10.50
C ARG A 6 -30.62 -36.01 11.36
N GLY A 7 -30.67 -34.71 11.18
CA GLY A 7 -31.71 -33.82 11.66
C GLY A 7 -32.15 -32.87 10.52
N SER A 8 -33.36 -33.12 10.00
CA SER A 8 -34.07 -32.29 9.01
C SER A 8 -34.58 -31.01 9.67
N SER A 9 -34.45 -29.88 9.04
CA SER A 9 -35.18 -28.65 9.39
C SER A 9 -35.65 -27.90 8.16
N ARG A 10 -36.94 -27.70 8.15
CA ARG A 10 -37.83 -27.12 7.13
C ARG A 10 -37.44 -25.73 6.66
N GLU A 11 -37.51 -25.54 5.33
CA GLU A 11 -37.62 -24.27 4.65
C GLU A 11 -38.90 -23.52 5.08
N ILE A 12 -38.75 -22.25 5.46
CA ILE A 12 -39.87 -21.29 5.54
C ILE A 12 -39.58 -20.22 4.49
N ARG A 13 -40.26 -20.33 3.35
CA ARG A 13 -40.33 -19.28 2.33
C ARG A 13 -41.19 -18.13 2.85
N ARG A 14 -40.64 -16.92 2.93
CA ARG A 14 -41.41 -15.67 3.06
C ARG A 14 -41.22 -14.84 1.78
N ARG A 15 -42.37 -14.59 1.10
CA ARG A 15 -42.49 -13.69 -0.05
C ARG A 15 -42.48 -12.23 0.43
N PRO A 16 -41.90 -11.27 -0.32
CA PRO A 16 -42.08 -9.85 -0.07
C PRO A 16 -43.38 -9.32 -0.67
N PRO A 17 -43.98 -8.24 -0.11
CA PRO A 17 -45.20 -7.64 -0.65
C PRO A 17 -44.93 -6.71 -1.83
N ALA A 18 -45.85 -6.72 -2.78
CA ALA A 18 -45.91 -5.86 -3.94
C ALA A 18 -46.26 -4.42 -3.53
N MET A 19 -45.54 -3.43 -4.04
CA MET A 19 -45.94 -2.02 -3.99
C MET A 19 -46.53 -1.57 -5.34
N VAL A 20 -47.68 -1.01 -5.24
CA VAL A 20 -48.54 -0.47 -6.30
C VAL A 20 -47.99 0.89 -6.76
N PHE A 21 -47.87 1.06 -8.09
CA PHE A 21 -47.62 2.36 -8.70
C PHE A 21 -48.97 3.10 -8.89
N ALA A 22 -49.02 4.32 -8.39
CA ALA A 22 -50.09 5.26 -8.74
C ALA A 22 -49.55 6.32 -9.71
N THR A 23 -50.12 6.30 -10.93
CA THR A 23 -49.95 7.32 -11.96
C THR A 23 -50.88 8.51 -11.67
N ALA A 24 -50.35 9.71 -11.73
CA ALA A 24 -51.14 10.91 -11.88
C ALA A 24 -50.64 11.72 -13.07
N ALA A 25 -51.45 11.76 -14.12
CA ALA A 25 -51.28 12.63 -15.27
C ALA A 25 -51.97 13.97 -14.97
N LEU A 26 -51.38 15.08 -15.33
CA LEU A 26 -52.09 16.37 -15.46
C LEU A 26 -51.59 17.07 -16.72
N MET A 27 -52.48 17.15 -17.72
CA MET A 27 -52.37 18.02 -18.90
C MET A 27 -52.83 19.44 -18.54
N VAL A 28 -52.09 20.44 -19.02
CA VAL A 28 -52.68 21.75 -19.35
C VAL A 28 -52.05 22.27 -20.63
N MET A 29 -52.90 22.53 -21.62
CA MET A 29 -52.64 23.17 -22.91
C MET A 29 -52.79 24.71 -22.79
N THR A 30 -52.20 25.34 -23.80
CA THR A 30 -52.42 26.63 -24.47
C THR A 30 -51.28 27.63 -24.20
N SER A 31 -50.78 28.42 -25.16
CA SER A 31 -51.23 28.94 -26.45
C SER A 31 -50.06 29.64 -27.19
N TRP A 32 -50.22 29.77 -28.48
CA TRP A 32 -49.44 30.36 -29.56
C TRP A 32 -48.71 31.69 -29.32
N GLY A 33 -47.53 31.81 -29.91
CA GLY A 33 -46.89 33.07 -30.25
C GLY A 33 -45.68 32.83 -31.17
N ALA A 34 -45.84 33.12 -32.48
CA ALA A 34 -44.78 33.04 -33.46
C ALA A 34 -43.91 34.31 -33.49
N ALA A 35 -42.63 34.17 -33.62
CA ALA A 35 -41.73 34.92 -34.54
C ALA A 35 -40.24 34.76 -34.15
N GLY A 36 -39.39 34.62 -35.17
CA GLY A 36 -37.97 34.94 -35.10
C GLY A 36 -36.99 33.78 -35.32
N MET A 37 -36.68 33.51 -36.59
CA MET A 37 -35.49 32.72 -37.02
C MET A 37 -34.24 33.45 -36.57
N SER A 38 -33.40 32.79 -35.78
CA SER A 38 -31.94 33.03 -35.79
C SER A 38 -31.21 31.69 -35.69
N LEU A 39 -30.41 31.43 -36.73
CA LEU A 39 -29.47 30.31 -36.77
C LEU A 39 -28.47 30.45 -35.66
N GLY A 40 -28.67 29.68 -34.57
CA GLY A 40 -27.72 29.52 -33.49
C GLY A 40 -26.98 28.21 -33.67
N ALA A 41 -25.67 28.29 -33.88
CA ALA A 41 -24.76 27.14 -33.94
C ALA A 41 -24.98 26.23 -32.71
N ALA A 42 -25.20 24.94 -32.96
CA ALA A 42 -25.29 23.91 -31.93
C ALA A 42 -23.98 23.88 -31.13
N SER A 43 -24.03 24.34 -29.90
CA SER A 43 -22.97 24.11 -28.91
C SER A 43 -22.97 22.61 -28.58
N ALA A 44 -22.09 21.86 -29.18
CA ALA A 44 -21.81 20.48 -28.81
C ALA A 44 -21.36 20.46 -27.34
N SER A 45 -22.08 19.66 -26.59
CA SER A 45 -21.98 19.52 -25.15
C SER A 45 -20.54 19.32 -24.65
N ALA A 46 -20.05 20.24 -23.84
CA ALA A 46 -18.78 20.15 -23.11
C ALA A 46 -18.83 19.18 -21.91
N ALA A 47 -19.84 18.32 -21.84
CA ALA A 47 -20.06 17.41 -20.70
C ALA A 47 -19.10 16.22 -20.62
N GLY A 48 -18.35 15.92 -21.71
CA GLY A 48 -17.39 14.79 -21.74
C GLY A 48 -15.94 15.18 -21.43
N ALA A 49 -15.57 16.47 -21.51
CA ALA A 49 -14.17 16.90 -21.37
C ALA A 49 -13.75 17.14 -19.90
N ALA A 50 -14.66 17.50 -19.02
CA ALA A 50 -14.34 17.80 -17.63
C ALA A 50 -13.81 16.59 -16.83
N PRO A 51 -14.38 15.37 -16.89
CA PRO A 51 -13.81 14.22 -16.20
C PRO A 51 -12.47 13.77 -16.78
N ALA A 52 -12.24 13.88 -18.07
CA ALA A 52 -10.96 13.54 -18.69
C ALA A 52 -9.86 14.54 -18.34
N ALA A 53 -10.15 15.84 -18.31
CA ALA A 53 -9.21 16.86 -17.88
C ALA A 53 -8.86 16.76 -16.38
N ALA A 54 -9.85 16.45 -15.53
CA ALA A 54 -9.62 16.19 -14.11
C ALA A 54 -8.76 14.94 -13.89
N ALA A 55 -8.99 13.86 -14.63
CA ALA A 55 -8.17 12.64 -14.57
C ALA A 55 -6.74 12.90 -15.08
N ALA A 56 -6.57 13.74 -16.10
CA ALA A 56 -5.25 14.15 -16.59
C ALA A 56 -4.47 14.95 -15.54
N ALA A 57 -5.11 15.94 -14.90
CA ALA A 57 -4.50 16.75 -13.85
C ALA A 57 -4.13 15.91 -12.61
N LEU A 58 -4.95 14.94 -12.23
CA LEU A 58 -4.65 14.00 -11.15
C LEU A 58 -3.50 13.05 -11.52
N ARG A 59 -3.39 12.67 -12.79
CA ARG A 59 -2.32 11.83 -13.31
C ARG A 59 -0.94 12.47 -13.13
N ASP A 60 -0.82 13.77 -13.43
CA ASP A 60 0.44 14.51 -13.27
C ASP A 60 0.80 14.75 -11.79
N ALA A 61 -0.18 14.67 -10.88
CA ALA A 61 0.01 14.88 -9.44
C ALA A 61 0.24 13.58 -8.64
N ASN A 62 -0.15 12.42 -9.16
CA ASN A 62 -0.05 11.15 -8.43
C ASN A 62 1.37 10.55 -8.51
N PRO A 63 1.92 10.01 -7.41
CA PRO A 63 3.16 9.25 -7.45
C PRO A 63 2.99 7.89 -8.11
N VAL A 64 4.10 7.34 -8.59
CA VAL A 64 4.21 5.94 -9.04
C VAL A 64 3.80 4.98 -7.90
N THR A 65 3.09 3.91 -8.23
CA THR A 65 2.64 2.91 -7.26
C THR A 65 2.93 1.48 -7.75
N PRO A 66 3.29 0.53 -6.85
CA PRO A 66 3.62 0.72 -5.43
C PRO A 66 4.96 1.43 -5.23
N GLY A 67 5.84 1.49 -6.24
CA GLY A 67 7.21 1.98 -6.14
C GLY A 67 8.05 1.15 -5.16
N ASP A 68 9.16 1.70 -4.68
CA ASP A 68 10.03 1.05 -3.70
C ASP A 68 9.31 0.87 -2.36
N PHE A 69 9.18 -0.38 -1.92
CA PHE A 69 8.45 -0.67 -0.68
C PHE A 69 8.78 -2.06 -0.12
N THR A 70 9.06 -2.14 1.18
CA THR A 70 9.12 -3.39 1.94
C THR A 70 8.15 -3.30 3.11
N GLY A 71 7.13 -4.17 3.17
CA GLY A 71 6.15 -4.12 4.26
C GLY A 71 4.90 -4.96 4.00
N TYR A 72 3.85 -4.68 4.79
CA TYR A 72 2.59 -5.41 4.73
C TYR A 72 1.59 -4.76 3.79
N GLY A 73 0.90 -5.61 3.01
CA GLY A 73 -0.25 -5.27 2.20
C GLY A 73 -1.43 -6.20 2.45
N PHE A 74 -2.56 -5.85 1.89
CA PHE A 74 -3.74 -6.70 1.81
C PHE A 74 -4.44 -6.50 0.46
N ASP A 75 -5.18 -7.48 0.03
CA ASP A 75 -6.10 -7.36 -1.09
C ASP A 75 -7.49 -7.88 -0.70
N GLN A 76 -8.49 -7.47 -1.43
CA GLN A 76 -9.89 -7.80 -1.24
C GLN A 76 -10.69 -7.54 -2.52
N CYS A 77 -11.90 -8.09 -2.61
CA CYS A 77 -12.73 -8.00 -3.80
C CYS A 77 -13.14 -6.56 -4.16
N LEU A 78 -13.67 -5.80 -3.18
CA LEU A 78 -14.12 -4.42 -3.38
C LEU A 78 -13.12 -3.42 -2.78
N ALA A 79 -12.75 -2.38 -3.54
CA ALA A 79 -11.98 -1.26 -2.98
C ALA A 79 -12.70 -0.70 -1.73
N PRO A 80 -12.00 -0.60 -0.57
CA PRO A 80 -12.65 -0.18 0.67
C PRO A 80 -13.12 1.27 0.62
N THR A 81 -14.14 1.59 1.43
CA THR A 81 -14.61 2.98 1.56
C THR A 81 -13.51 3.89 2.08
N GLN A 82 -13.60 5.20 1.82
CA GLN A 82 -12.65 6.18 2.36
C GLN A 82 -12.56 6.13 3.90
N ARG A 83 -13.69 5.88 4.59
CA ARG A 83 -13.72 5.71 6.04
C ARG A 83 -12.90 4.49 6.47
N ALA A 84 -13.07 3.36 5.78
CA ALA A 84 -12.32 2.13 6.06
C ALA A 84 -10.82 2.35 5.86
N MET A 85 -10.40 2.94 4.73
CA MET A 85 -9.01 3.26 4.45
C MET A 85 -8.37 4.17 5.51
N ASN A 86 -9.11 5.20 5.98
CA ASN A 86 -8.62 6.09 7.04
C ASN A 86 -8.42 5.35 8.38
N ARG A 87 -9.36 4.48 8.75
CA ARG A 87 -9.25 3.69 9.99
C ARG A 87 -8.12 2.69 9.91
N TRP A 88 -8.03 1.96 8.81
CA TRP A 88 -6.98 0.97 8.58
C TRP A 88 -5.60 1.61 8.50
N LEU A 89 -5.47 2.80 7.89
CA LEU A 89 -4.21 3.53 7.89
C LEU A 89 -3.69 3.80 9.31
N SER A 90 -4.59 4.20 10.22
CA SER A 90 -4.23 4.63 11.58
C SER A 90 -4.06 3.48 12.58
N TYR A 91 -4.62 2.30 12.31
CA TYR A 91 -4.71 1.22 13.30
C TYR A 91 -4.14 -0.13 12.85
N SER A 92 -3.99 -0.38 11.54
CA SER A 92 -3.47 -1.65 11.00
C SER A 92 -1.98 -1.57 10.66
N PRO A 93 -1.28 -2.71 10.53
CA PRO A 93 0.10 -2.74 10.05
C PRO A 93 0.23 -2.50 8.54
N PHE A 94 -0.86 -2.57 7.79
CA PHE A 94 -0.86 -2.53 6.33
C PHE A 94 -0.61 -1.12 5.79
N LEU A 95 0.22 -1.03 4.74
CA LEU A 95 0.49 0.20 4.01
C LEU A 95 0.38 0.01 2.49
N ALA A 96 0.15 -1.22 2.01
CA ALA A 96 -0.19 -1.52 0.63
C ALA A 96 -1.60 -2.11 0.53
N VAL A 97 -2.29 -1.89 -0.60
CA VAL A 97 -3.64 -2.40 -0.85
C VAL A 97 -3.84 -2.78 -2.31
N GLY A 98 -4.28 -4.03 -2.53
CA GLY A 98 -4.69 -4.53 -3.84
C GLY A 98 -6.05 -3.95 -4.24
N ILE A 99 -6.18 -3.58 -5.50
CA ILE A 99 -7.42 -3.03 -6.08
C ILE A 99 -7.65 -3.59 -7.48
N TYR A 100 -8.79 -4.22 -7.69
CA TYR A 100 -9.16 -4.77 -8.99
C TYR A 100 -9.66 -3.67 -9.93
N ILE A 101 -8.79 -3.19 -10.83
CA ILE A 101 -9.08 -2.07 -11.73
C ILE A 101 -9.65 -2.53 -13.09
N SER A 102 -9.30 -3.73 -13.56
CA SER A 102 -9.62 -4.22 -14.91
C SER A 102 -9.85 -5.73 -14.94
N GLY A 103 -10.25 -6.26 -16.10
CA GLY A 103 -10.46 -7.68 -16.37
C GLY A 103 -11.91 -8.15 -16.20
N ASN A 104 -12.37 -9.04 -17.11
CA ASN A 104 -13.76 -9.48 -17.12
C ASN A 104 -14.03 -10.65 -16.17
N SER A 105 -13.00 -11.38 -15.71
CA SER A 105 -13.15 -12.52 -14.78
C SER A 105 -13.21 -12.13 -13.31
N ARG A 106 -13.27 -10.82 -12.99
CA ARG A 106 -13.38 -10.32 -11.61
C ARG A 106 -14.70 -10.76 -10.97
N ALA A 107 -14.65 -11.24 -9.73
CA ALA A 107 -15.84 -11.55 -8.96
C ALA A 107 -16.66 -10.29 -8.61
N CYS A 108 -15.97 -9.18 -8.29
CA CYS A 108 -16.59 -7.89 -8.02
C CYS A 108 -16.34 -6.96 -9.22
N ARG A 109 -17.16 -7.04 -10.26
CA ARG A 109 -17.01 -6.20 -11.46
C ARG A 109 -17.32 -4.73 -11.16
N ASP A 110 -18.34 -4.47 -10.36
CA ASP A 110 -18.67 -3.12 -9.88
C ASP A 110 -17.76 -2.73 -8.73
N GLN A 111 -17.14 -1.56 -8.84
CA GLN A 111 -16.21 -1.00 -7.87
C GLN A 111 -16.68 0.40 -7.43
N PRO A 112 -17.75 0.50 -6.61
CA PRO A 112 -18.42 1.78 -6.35
C PRO A 112 -17.54 2.81 -5.64
N ASN A 113 -16.52 2.35 -4.93
CA ASN A 113 -15.59 3.24 -4.23
C ASN A 113 -14.37 3.63 -5.08
N LEU A 114 -14.07 2.88 -6.15
CA LEU A 114 -12.86 3.04 -6.94
C LEU A 114 -13.03 4.18 -7.96
N THR A 115 -12.53 5.34 -7.64
CA THR A 115 -12.59 6.55 -8.47
C THR A 115 -11.23 7.23 -8.54
N PRO A 116 -10.95 8.11 -9.53
CA PRO A 116 -9.70 8.90 -9.57
C PRO A 116 -9.45 9.68 -8.28
N THR A 117 -10.49 10.24 -7.69
CA THR A 117 -10.40 10.93 -6.40
C THR A 117 -10.02 10.00 -5.25
N TRP A 118 -10.55 8.75 -5.23
CA TRP A 118 -10.18 7.75 -4.24
C TRP A 118 -8.70 7.39 -4.38
N ILE A 119 -8.23 7.10 -5.61
CA ILE A 119 -6.82 6.78 -5.92
C ILE A 119 -5.90 7.90 -5.40
N SER A 120 -6.14 9.14 -5.83
CA SER A 120 -5.33 10.30 -5.43
C SER A 120 -5.30 10.48 -3.91
N LYS A 121 -6.44 10.34 -3.23
CA LYS A 121 -6.51 10.43 -1.77
C LYS A 121 -5.71 9.34 -1.05
N GLN A 122 -5.71 8.09 -1.57
CA GLN A 122 -4.93 7.03 -0.94
C GLN A 122 -3.43 7.25 -1.15
N LEU A 123 -3.01 7.58 -2.38
CA LEU A 123 -1.61 7.88 -2.69
C LEU A 123 -1.09 9.06 -1.88
N ALA A 124 -1.85 10.16 -1.79
CA ALA A 124 -1.49 11.33 -0.97
C ALA A 124 -1.35 11.00 0.53
N LYS A 125 -2.03 9.96 1.03
CA LYS A 125 -1.90 9.45 2.41
C LYS A 125 -0.77 8.46 2.60
N GLY A 126 -0.05 8.13 1.53
CA GLY A 126 1.09 7.21 1.56
C GLY A 126 0.72 5.73 1.41
N TRP A 127 -0.52 5.39 1.09
CA TRP A 127 -0.87 4.04 0.68
C TRP A 127 -0.15 3.66 -0.62
N ARG A 128 0.34 2.43 -0.70
CA ARG A 128 0.87 1.80 -1.90
C ARG A 128 -0.24 1.00 -2.55
N LEU A 129 -0.62 1.36 -3.78
CA LEU A 129 -1.67 0.66 -4.51
C LEU A 129 -1.08 -0.45 -5.37
N LEU A 130 -1.79 -1.56 -5.44
CA LEU A 130 -1.46 -2.72 -6.28
C LEU A 130 -2.61 -2.90 -7.28
N PRO A 131 -2.56 -2.25 -8.45
CA PRO A 131 -3.60 -2.33 -9.47
C PRO A 131 -3.64 -3.71 -10.11
N ILE A 132 -4.76 -4.42 -9.96
CA ILE A 132 -4.95 -5.82 -10.38
C ILE A 132 -5.89 -5.89 -11.57
N THR A 133 -5.51 -6.72 -12.54
CA THR A 133 -6.35 -7.12 -13.68
C THR A 133 -6.60 -8.61 -13.60
N LEU A 134 -7.88 -9.01 -13.52
CA LEU A 134 -8.29 -10.40 -13.61
C LEU A 134 -9.06 -10.61 -14.94
N GLY A 135 -8.28 -10.86 -16.00
CA GLY A 135 -8.72 -11.04 -17.37
C GLY A 135 -8.82 -12.52 -17.77
N PRO A 136 -8.55 -12.86 -19.05
CA PRO A 136 -8.57 -14.23 -19.56
C PRO A 136 -7.71 -15.17 -18.71
N GLN A 137 -8.30 -16.29 -18.29
CA GLN A 137 -7.65 -17.30 -17.46
C GLN A 137 -7.08 -18.45 -18.28
N ALA A 138 -6.13 -19.19 -17.71
CA ALA A 138 -5.56 -20.38 -18.35
C ALA A 138 -6.67 -21.36 -18.77
N SER A 139 -6.60 -21.93 -19.97
CA SER A 139 -7.67 -22.74 -20.57
C SER A 139 -8.00 -24.01 -19.80
N CYS A 140 -7.06 -24.52 -19.01
CA CYS A 140 -7.19 -25.71 -18.18
C CYS A 140 -7.37 -25.41 -16.68
N GLN A 141 -7.75 -24.20 -16.34
CA GLN A 141 -8.02 -23.84 -14.96
C GLN A 141 -9.24 -24.61 -14.43
N PRO A 142 -9.14 -25.32 -13.27
CA PRO A 142 -10.20 -26.21 -12.82
C PRO A 142 -11.37 -25.51 -12.10
N ARG A 143 -11.22 -24.25 -11.74
CA ARG A 143 -12.14 -23.59 -10.79
C ARG A 143 -13.14 -22.62 -11.38
N PHE A 144 -13.10 -22.30 -12.65
CA PHE A 144 -13.94 -21.23 -13.19
C PHE A 144 -14.29 -21.47 -14.66
N PRO A 145 -15.40 -20.95 -15.13
CA PRO A 145 -15.76 -19.53 -15.07
C PRO A 145 -16.55 -19.15 -13.81
N ARG A 146 -16.32 -17.93 -13.29
CA ARG A 146 -17.17 -17.28 -12.27
C ARG A 146 -18.46 -16.78 -12.90
N TYR A 147 -18.39 -16.44 -14.19
CA TYR A 147 -19.47 -16.01 -15.05
C TYR A 147 -19.41 -16.79 -16.36
N ASP A 148 -20.52 -16.95 -17.05
CA ASP A 148 -20.61 -17.69 -18.31
C ASP A 148 -19.79 -17.06 -19.44
N ASP A 149 -19.57 -15.73 -19.35
CA ASP A 149 -18.80 -14.93 -20.31
C ASP A 149 -17.31 -14.78 -19.96
N ASP A 150 -16.83 -15.48 -18.96
CA ASP A 150 -15.41 -15.39 -18.54
C ASP A 150 -14.48 -15.88 -19.65
N PRO A 151 -13.58 -15.00 -20.16
CA PRO A 151 -12.70 -15.35 -21.25
C PRO A 151 -11.59 -16.29 -20.80
N LYS A 152 -11.14 -17.15 -21.72
CA LYS A 152 -9.98 -18.03 -21.53
C LYS A 152 -8.85 -17.66 -22.49
N ILE A 153 -7.62 -17.84 -22.06
CA ILE A 153 -6.45 -17.76 -22.92
C ILE A 153 -6.56 -18.87 -23.97
N ASN A 154 -6.41 -18.52 -25.22
CA ASN A 154 -6.58 -19.45 -26.33
C ASN A 154 -5.41 -20.44 -26.39
N PRO A 155 -5.63 -21.75 -26.15
CA PRO A 155 -4.58 -22.76 -26.12
C PRO A 155 -4.17 -23.26 -27.52
N GLN A 156 -4.75 -22.71 -28.58
CA GLN A 156 -4.57 -23.20 -29.93
C GLN A 156 -3.20 -22.84 -30.48
N ARG A 157 -2.39 -23.87 -30.74
CA ARG A 157 -1.11 -23.74 -31.39
C ARG A 157 -1.31 -23.46 -32.89
N GLY A 158 -0.65 -22.43 -33.41
CA GLY A 158 -0.63 -22.11 -34.82
C GLY A 158 0.19 -23.08 -35.67
N THR A 159 0.05 -23.01 -36.98
CA THR A 159 0.82 -23.82 -37.94
C THR A 159 2.34 -23.53 -37.86
N ASN A 160 2.72 -22.34 -37.44
CA ASN A 160 4.08 -21.91 -37.13
C ASN A 160 4.61 -22.47 -35.79
N GLY A 161 3.82 -23.22 -35.06
CA GLY A 161 4.18 -23.75 -33.75
C GLY A 161 4.06 -22.76 -32.60
N LEU A 162 3.59 -21.55 -32.81
CA LEU A 162 3.44 -20.47 -31.83
C LEU A 162 1.97 -20.33 -31.37
N TYR A 163 1.74 -19.62 -30.26
CA TYR A 163 0.42 -19.35 -29.68
C TYR A 163 0.02 -17.90 -29.99
N ASP A 164 -0.06 -17.53 -31.27
CA ASP A 164 -0.30 -16.15 -31.72
C ASP A 164 -1.62 -15.58 -31.23
N LYS A 165 -2.67 -16.42 -31.07
CA LYS A 165 -3.96 -15.98 -30.53
C LYS A 165 -3.82 -15.58 -29.05
N ALA A 166 -3.09 -16.35 -28.25
CA ALA A 166 -2.82 -16.01 -26.86
C ALA A 166 -1.98 -14.72 -26.74
N ARG A 167 -0.96 -14.54 -27.58
CA ARG A 167 -0.18 -13.29 -27.65
C ARG A 167 -1.08 -12.09 -27.95
N LYS A 168 -1.94 -12.18 -28.96
CA LYS A 168 -2.89 -11.10 -29.29
C LYS A 168 -3.83 -10.76 -28.13
N GLN A 169 -4.29 -11.77 -27.37
CA GLN A 169 -5.09 -11.56 -26.18
C GLN A 169 -4.29 -10.83 -25.09
N GLY A 170 -3.02 -11.21 -24.83
CA GLY A 170 -2.16 -10.55 -23.86
C GLY A 170 -1.93 -9.08 -24.18
N THR A 171 -1.59 -8.77 -25.44
CA THR A 171 -1.44 -7.38 -25.92
C THR A 171 -2.74 -6.56 -25.75
N ALA A 172 -3.89 -7.12 -26.12
CA ALA A 172 -5.17 -6.45 -26.02
C ALA A 172 -5.59 -6.18 -24.57
N GLU A 173 -5.39 -7.16 -23.68
CA GLU A 173 -5.73 -7.02 -22.26
C GLU A 173 -4.80 -6.01 -21.55
N ALA A 174 -3.51 -5.98 -21.89
CA ALA A 174 -2.57 -4.98 -21.38
C ALA A 174 -2.97 -3.56 -21.80
N SER A 175 -3.33 -3.37 -23.08
CA SER A 175 -3.79 -2.07 -23.60
C SER A 175 -5.07 -1.61 -22.90
N LYS A 176 -6.02 -2.51 -22.69
CA LYS A 176 -7.26 -2.25 -21.95
C LYS A 176 -6.97 -1.85 -20.51
N THR A 177 -6.11 -2.62 -19.83
CA THR A 177 -5.73 -2.36 -18.44
C THR A 177 -5.05 -1.00 -18.28
N VAL A 178 -4.15 -0.63 -19.21
CA VAL A 178 -3.52 0.70 -19.19
C VAL A 178 -4.57 1.80 -19.37
N GLY A 179 -5.56 1.62 -20.25
CA GLY A 179 -6.68 2.57 -20.38
C GLY A 179 -7.44 2.75 -19.07
N ASP A 180 -7.80 1.64 -18.40
CA ASP A 180 -8.49 1.66 -17.11
C ASP A 180 -7.61 2.30 -16.00
N ALA A 181 -6.31 1.99 -15.96
CA ALA A 181 -5.35 2.59 -15.03
C ALA A 181 -5.23 4.11 -15.23
N GLN A 182 -5.11 4.55 -16.49
CA GLN A 182 -5.03 5.96 -16.84
C GLN A 182 -6.32 6.72 -16.50
N ALA A 183 -7.48 6.11 -16.72
CA ALA A 183 -8.78 6.69 -16.35
C ALA A 183 -8.89 6.89 -14.83
N LEU A 184 -8.24 6.03 -14.03
CA LEU A 184 -8.15 6.16 -12.57
C LEU A 184 -7.05 7.11 -12.08
N GLY A 185 -6.20 7.64 -12.98
CA GLY A 185 -5.07 8.51 -12.62
C GLY A 185 -3.84 7.75 -12.11
N ILE A 186 -3.70 6.46 -12.43
CA ILE A 186 -2.49 5.68 -12.17
C ILE A 186 -1.46 5.98 -13.26
N VAL A 187 -0.31 6.52 -12.86
CA VAL A 187 0.69 7.09 -13.77
C VAL A 187 1.62 6.03 -14.37
N PRO A 188 2.23 6.29 -15.54
CA PRO A 188 3.34 5.48 -16.08
C PRO A 188 4.45 5.27 -15.05
N GLY A 189 5.17 4.15 -15.16
CA GLY A 189 6.11 3.67 -14.16
C GLY A 189 5.46 2.90 -13.01
N SER A 190 4.13 2.94 -12.87
CA SER A 190 3.41 2.10 -11.90
C SER A 190 3.38 0.64 -12.36
N THR A 191 3.35 -0.30 -11.39
CA THR A 191 3.22 -1.74 -11.68
C THR A 191 1.76 -2.11 -11.84
N LEU A 192 1.42 -2.75 -12.96
CA LEU A 192 0.11 -3.35 -13.20
C LEU A 192 0.22 -4.86 -13.08
N TRP A 193 -0.64 -5.45 -12.25
CA TRP A 193 -0.58 -6.87 -11.88
C TRP A 193 -1.61 -7.67 -12.65
N TYR A 194 -1.14 -8.71 -13.37
CA TYR A 194 -2.04 -9.70 -13.96
C TYR A 194 -2.31 -10.81 -12.96
N ASP A 195 -3.57 -11.05 -12.67
CA ASP A 195 -4.04 -12.15 -11.81
C ASP A 195 -4.33 -13.37 -12.69
N LEU A 196 -3.37 -14.30 -12.72
CA LEU A 196 -3.51 -15.61 -13.34
C LEU A 196 -3.67 -16.65 -12.23
N GLU A 197 -4.90 -17.07 -12.01
CA GLU A 197 -5.22 -18.08 -11.01
C GLU A 197 -4.50 -19.41 -11.26
N GLY A 198 -4.42 -20.26 -10.22
CA GLY A 198 -3.76 -21.56 -10.34
C GLY A 198 -4.39 -22.46 -11.38
N PHE A 199 -3.59 -23.19 -12.17
CA PHE A 199 -4.00 -24.06 -13.25
C PHE A 199 -3.09 -25.30 -13.37
N ASP A 200 -3.45 -26.28 -14.18
CA ASP A 200 -2.62 -27.46 -14.45
C ASP A 200 -1.50 -27.10 -15.44
N ASP A 201 -0.31 -26.80 -14.93
CA ASP A 201 0.88 -26.46 -15.73
C ASP A 201 1.55 -27.68 -16.37
N THR A 202 1.10 -28.90 -16.08
CA THR A 202 1.55 -30.12 -16.80
C THR A 202 0.94 -30.21 -18.19
N ASN A 203 -0.24 -29.59 -18.39
CA ASN A 203 -0.86 -29.46 -19.70
C ASN A 203 -0.06 -28.50 -20.58
N ARG A 204 0.61 -29.07 -21.60
CA ARG A 204 1.53 -28.33 -22.46
C ARG A 204 0.90 -27.10 -23.12
N ASP A 205 -0.25 -27.29 -23.79
CA ASP A 205 -0.82 -26.19 -24.59
C ASP A 205 -1.42 -25.10 -23.70
N CYS A 206 -1.93 -25.48 -22.53
CA CYS A 206 -2.36 -24.54 -21.49
C CYS A 206 -1.17 -23.72 -20.99
N ARG A 207 -0.08 -24.39 -20.60
CA ARG A 207 1.15 -23.76 -20.11
C ARG A 207 1.79 -22.82 -21.13
N GLU A 208 2.00 -23.31 -22.35
CA GLU A 208 2.68 -22.52 -23.39
C GLU A 208 1.83 -21.32 -23.84
N SER A 209 0.51 -21.48 -23.91
CA SER A 209 -0.39 -20.34 -24.22
C SER A 209 -0.40 -19.31 -23.10
N ALA A 210 -0.37 -19.72 -21.83
CA ALA A 210 -0.26 -18.82 -20.69
C ALA A 210 1.07 -18.03 -20.73
N LEU A 211 2.20 -18.70 -21.00
CA LEU A 211 3.51 -18.03 -21.18
C LEU A 211 3.48 -17.04 -22.35
N ALA A 212 2.91 -17.41 -23.48
CA ALA A 212 2.79 -16.55 -24.65
C ALA A 212 1.92 -15.32 -24.38
N PHE A 213 0.82 -15.48 -23.62
CA PHE A 213 -0.05 -14.42 -23.18
C PHE A 213 0.68 -13.45 -22.25
N LEU A 214 1.31 -13.96 -21.16
CA LEU A 214 2.00 -13.14 -20.17
C LEU A 214 3.21 -12.43 -20.78
N SER A 215 3.95 -13.05 -21.71
CA SER A 215 5.02 -12.40 -22.43
C SER A 215 4.52 -11.19 -23.25
N ALA A 216 3.42 -11.36 -23.98
CA ALA A 216 2.84 -10.26 -24.76
C ALA A 216 2.17 -9.18 -23.88
N TRP A 217 1.61 -9.56 -22.73
CA TRP A 217 1.16 -8.64 -21.67
C TRP A 217 2.31 -7.75 -21.21
N THR A 218 3.46 -8.35 -20.86
CA THR A 218 4.66 -7.65 -20.40
C THR A 218 5.22 -6.74 -21.49
N ASP A 219 5.39 -7.25 -22.72
CA ASP A 219 5.87 -6.46 -23.88
C ASP A 219 5.01 -5.19 -24.07
N GLN A 220 3.69 -5.34 -23.99
CA GLN A 220 2.75 -4.24 -24.23
C GLN A 220 2.74 -3.23 -23.06
N LEU A 221 2.84 -3.70 -21.82
CA LEU A 221 2.98 -2.79 -20.66
C LEU A 221 4.25 -1.95 -20.78
N HIS A 222 5.39 -2.57 -21.13
CA HIS A 222 6.65 -1.86 -21.34
C HIS A 222 6.53 -0.82 -22.47
N ALA A 223 5.90 -1.19 -23.59
CA ALA A 223 5.67 -0.27 -24.70
C ALA A 223 4.79 0.95 -24.30
N LEU A 224 3.92 0.78 -23.29
CA LEU A 224 3.05 1.83 -22.76
C LEU A 224 3.62 2.51 -21.49
N GLY A 225 4.87 2.17 -21.10
CA GLY A 225 5.60 2.82 -20.01
C GLY A 225 5.19 2.35 -18.62
N TYR A 226 4.60 1.17 -18.48
CA TYR A 226 4.23 0.56 -17.19
C TYR A 226 5.13 -0.63 -16.86
N VAL A 227 5.22 -0.94 -15.56
CA VAL A 227 5.95 -2.10 -15.04
C VAL A 227 4.99 -3.31 -14.99
N SER A 228 5.47 -4.48 -15.38
CA SER A 228 4.68 -5.72 -15.42
C SER A 228 4.81 -6.50 -14.12
N GLY A 229 3.68 -6.84 -13.51
CA GLY A 229 3.59 -7.79 -12.41
C GLY A 229 2.67 -8.96 -12.72
N VAL A 230 2.95 -10.13 -12.17
CA VAL A 230 2.10 -11.32 -12.31
C VAL A 230 1.86 -11.96 -10.95
N TYR A 231 0.56 -12.10 -10.59
CA TYR A 231 0.11 -12.93 -9.49
C TYR A 231 -0.24 -14.32 -10.01
N SER A 232 0.17 -15.36 -9.30
CA SER A 232 -0.31 -16.72 -9.51
C SER A 232 0.00 -17.62 -8.31
N SER A 233 -0.58 -18.84 -8.31
CA SER A 233 -0.21 -19.90 -7.39
C SER A 233 1.28 -20.22 -7.49
N ALA A 234 1.93 -20.41 -6.33
CA ALA A 234 3.36 -20.74 -6.24
C ALA A 234 3.71 -22.00 -7.05
N GLY A 235 2.90 -23.06 -6.94
CA GLY A 235 3.11 -24.35 -7.60
C GLY A 235 2.45 -24.47 -8.98
N SER A 236 2.14 -23.38 -9.65
CA SER A 236 1.69 -23.41 -11.05
C SER A 236 2.26 -22.21 -11.83
N GLY A 237 1.53 -21.09 -11.97
CA GLY A 237 2.00 -19.97 -12.80
C GLY A 237 3.33 -19.37 -12.36
N ILE A 238 3.62 -19.27 -11.05
CA ILE A 238 4.91 -18.76 -10.57
C ILE A 238 6.04 -19.76 -10.88
N GLU A 239 5.84 -21.05 -10.61
CA GLU A 239 6.79 -22.10 -10.95
C GLU A 239 7.03 -22.20 -12.48
N MET A 240 5.96 -22.07 -13.26
CA MET A 240 6.02 -22.02 -14.73
C MET A 240 6.91 -20.88 -15.23
N LEU A 241 6.77 -19.68 -14.65
CA LEU A 241 7.58 -18.50 -15.01
C LEU A 241 9.06 -18.72 -14.67
N ASP A 242 9.37 -19.31 -13.50
CA ASP A 242 10.75 -19.58 -13.10
C ASP A 242 11.40 -20.69 -13.94
N LYS A 243 10.66 -21.75 -14.26
CA LYS A 243 11.13 -22.77 -15.22
C LYS A 243 11.41 -22.13 -16.59
N ALA A 244 10.57 -21.22 -17.07
CA ALA A 244 10.81 -20.51 -18.33
C ALA A 244 12.08 -19.64 -18.25
N ARG A 245 12.33 -18.99 -17.11
CA ARG A 245 13.55 -18.19 -16.85
C ARG A 245 14.80 -19.05 -16.91
N LEU A 246 14.78 -20.20 -16.26
CA LEU A 246 15.96 -21.07 -16.10
C LEU A 246 16.22 -21.93 -17.33
N GLU A 247 15.20 -22.56 -17.89
CA GLU A 247 15.34 -23.57 -18.94
C GLU A 247 15.29 -22.98 -20.36
N ARG A 248 14.69 -21.80 -20.51
CA ARG A 248 14.43 -21.18 -21.82
C ARG A 248 14.71 -19.68 -21.80
N PRO A 249 15.93 -19.25 -21.36
CA PRO A 249 16.26 -17.84 -21.21
C PRO A 249 16.10 -17.09 -22.55
N GLY A 250 15.47 -15.93 -22.50
CA GLY A 250 15.24 -15.07 -23.67
C GLY A 250 14.11 -15.50 -24.61
N LYS A 251 13.45 -16.64 -24.36
CA LYS A 251 12.33 -17.09 -25.20
C LYS A 251 11.02 -16.31 -24.95
N PHE A 252 10.83 -15.85 -23.72
CA PHE A 252 9.66 -15.08 -23.28
C PHE A 252 10.14 -13.81 -22.58
N THR A 253 9.46 -12.71 -22.79
CA THR A 253 9.58 -11.53 -21.93
C THR A 253 8.84 -11.85 -20.63
N LEU A 254 9.58 -12.00 -19.54
CA LEU A 254 9.03 -12.32 -18.24
C LEU A 254 8.59 -11.05 -17.51
N PRO A 255 7.65 -11.13 -16.56
CA PRO A 255 7.25 -9.96 -15.77
C PRO A 255 8.42 -9.42 -14.94
N ASP A 256 8.40 -8.12 -14.67
CA ASP A 256 9.41 -7.46 -13.83
C ASP A 256 9.29 -7.89 -12.37
N MET A 257 8.07 -8.19 -11.93
CA MET A 257 7.75 -8.54 -10.55
C MET A 257 6.79 -9.73 -10.48
N ILE A 258 6.88 -10.53 -9.42
CA ILE A 258 5.98 -11.64 -9.15
C ILE A 258 5.26 -11.48 -7.81
N TRP A 259 3.99 -11.91 -7.77
CA TRP A 259 3.17 -11.98 -6.59
C TRP A 259 2.77 -13.44 -6.33
N ILE A 260 3.42 -14.03 -5.37
CA ILE A 260 3.40 -15.46 -5.08
C ILE A 260 2.20 -15.79 -4.18
N ALA A 261 1.22 -16.54 -4.66
CA ALA A 261 0.15 -17.08 -3.82
C ALA A 261 0.64 -18.35 -3.11
N ARG A 262 1.00 -18.22 -1.83
CA ARG A 262 1.43 -19.31 -0.95
C ARG A 262 0.96 -19.08 0.47
N TRP A 263 -0.12 -19.74 0.87
CA TRP A 263 -0.75 -19.57 2.18
C TRP A 263 -0.05 -20.41 3.26
N ASP A 264 1.18 -20.04 3.58
CA ASP A 264 2.04 -20.70 4.58
C ASP A 264 2.15 -19.93 5.90
N LEU A 265 1.39 -18.84 6.05
CA LEU A 265 1.35 -17.94 7.20
C LEU A 265 2.71 -17.24 7.50
N LYS A 266 3.66 -17.31 6.59
CA LYS A 266 4.97 -16.66 6.74
C LYS A 266 4.97 -15.31 6.01
N ALA A 267 5.04 -14.24 6.78
CA ALA A 267 5.12 -12.87 6.24
C ALA A 267 6.55 -12.55 5.74
N ASP A 268 6.93 -13.17 4.66
CA ASP A 268 8.15 -12.97 3.89
C ASP A 268 7.87 -13.24 2.40
N THR A 269 8.89 -13.21 1.54
CA THR A 269 8.76 -13.49 0.09
C THR A 269 9.35 -14.84 -0.32
N SER A 270 9.67 -15.71 0.66
CA SER A 270 10.27 -17.02 0.40
C SER A 270 9.25 -18.03 -0.10
N THR A 271 9.70 -18.94 -0.95
CA THR A 271 8.96 -20.13 -1.40
C THR A 271 9.95 -21.18 -1.90
N SER A 272 9.57 -22.45 -1.79
CA SER A 272 10.37 -23.58 -2.31
C SER A 272 10.03 -23.96 -3.75
N TYR A 273 9.11 -23.23 -4.41
CA TYR A 273 8.66 -23.56 -5.77
C TYR A 273 9.50 -22.95 -6.88
N ILE A 274 10.34 -21.97 -6.54
CA ILE A 274 11.23 -21.30 -7.50
C ILE A 274 12.66 -21.21 -6.93
N ALA A 275 13.61 -20.97 -7.79
CA ALA A 275 15.00 -20.77 -7.39
C ALA A 275 15.16 -19.55 -6.46
N ASP A 276 16.12 -19.61 -5.55
CA ASP A 276 16.33 -18.58 -4.54
C ASP A 276 16.60 -17.19 -5.13
N ASP A 277 17.26 -17.13 -6.30
CA ASP A 277 17.61 -15.90 -7.00
C ASP A 277 16.49 -15.33 -7.87
N GLY A 278 15.42 -16.11 -8.15
CA GLY A 278 14.32 -15.67 -9.03
C GLY A 278 13.67 -14.39 -8.54
N TRP A 279 13.71 -13.33 -9.35
CA TRP A 279 13.16 -11.98 -9.04
C TRP A 279 13.72 -11.33 -7.77
N LEU A 280 14.86 -11.75 -7.25
CA LEU A 280 15.56 -11.09 -6.15
C LEU A 280 16.78 -10.31 -6.65
N PRO A 281 17.09 -9.18 -5.99
CA PRO A 281 16.31 -8.48 -4.97
C PRO A 281 15.16 -7.64 -5.57
N GLY A 282 14.14 -7.39 -4.76
CA GLY A 282 13.17 -6.33 -5.04
C GLY A 282 12.10 -6.62 -6.11
N GLY A 283 11.94 -7.86 -6.55
CA GLY A 283 10.91 -8.25 -7.53
C GLY A 283 9.85 -9.20 -6.99
N ARG A 284 9.75 -9.40 -5.66
CA ARG A 284 8.83 -10.38 -5.07
C ARG A 284 7.85 -9.78 -4.08
N MET A 285 6.61 -10.24 -4.15
CA MET A 285 5.68 -10.17 -3.03
C MET A 285 4.97 -11.51 -2.86
N LYS A 286 4.41 -11.77 -1.68
CA LYS A 286 3.72 -13.02 -1.36
C LYS A 286 2.39 -12.75 -0.65
N GLN A 287 1.32 -13.37 -1.16
CA GLN A 287 0.07 -13.56 -0.46
C GLN A 287 0.24 -14.78 0.44
N TYR A 288 0.45 -14.53 1.75
CA TYR A 288 0.82 -15.58 2.69
C TYR A 288 -0.35 -16.13 3.52
N GLN A 289 -1.52 -15.48 3.45
CA GLN A 289 -2.75 -15.92 4.11
C GLN A 289 -3.96 -15.47 3.28
N GLY A 290 -4.79 -16.41 2.90
CA GLY A 290 -6.03 -16.18 2.13
C GLY A 290 -7.20 -15.75 2.99
N GLY A 291 -8.35 -15.52 2.37
CA GLY A 291 -9.56 -14.90 2.83
C GLY A 291 -9.95 -15.11 4.29
N HIS A 292 -9.81 -14.07 5.09
CA HIS A 292 -10.23 -14.03 6.49
C HIS A 292 -10.62 -12.61 6.91
N ASP A 293 -11.41 -12.53 7.98
CA ASP A 293 -11.88 -11.25 8.48
C ASP A 293 -10.88 -10.62 9.45
N GLU A 294 -10.57 -9.35 9.22
CA GLU A 294 -9.81 -8.55 10.18
C GLU A 294 -10.54 -7.27 10.57
N THR A 295 -10.34 -6.86 11.81
CA THR A 295 -10.93 -5.62 12.33
C THR A 295 -9.87 -4.66 12.83
N TRP A 296 -9.76 -3.50 12.16
CA TRP A 296 -8.83 -2.45 12.55
C TRP A 296 -9.55 -1.11 12.74
N GLY A 297 -9.32 -0.50 13.90
CA GLY A 297 -9.98 0.77 14.22
C GLY A 297 -11.50 0.69 14.19
N GLY A 298 -12.10 -0.47 14.49
CA GLY A 298 -13.54 -0.69 14.48
C GLY A 298 -14.15 -0.88 13.07
N VAL A 299 -13.32 -1.16 12.06
CA VAL A 299 -13.78 -1.47 10.69
C VAL A 299 -13.30 -2.87 10.32
N ARG A 300 -14.24 -3.77 10.02
CA ARG A 300 -13.99 -5.15 9.57
C ARG A 300 -13.94 -5.20 8.05
N ILE A 301 -12.95 -5.89 7.51
CA ILE A 301 -12.81 -6.21 6.09
C ILE A 301 -12.38 -7.67 5.98
N ASN A 302 -12.92 -8.41 5.01
CA ASN A 302 -12.40 -9.71 4.60
C ASN A 302 -11.24 -9.47 3.65
N ILE A 303 -10.06 -10.00 3.95
CA ILE A 303 -8.82 -9.71 3.24
C ILE A 303 -7.98 -10.96 3.01
N ASP A 304 -7.10 -10.85 2.04
CA ASP A 304 -5.90 -11.67 1.89
C ASP A 304 -4.68 -10.87 2.35
N ARG A 305 -3.76 -11.51 3.11
CA ARG A 305 -2.55 -10.84 3.62
C ARG A 305 -1.38 -10.99 2.68
N ASN A 306 -0.69 -9.87 2.49
CA ASN A 306 0.49 -9.79 1.64
C ASN A 306 1.72 -9.27 2.39
N TYR A 307 2.89 -9.75 2.00
CA TYR A 307 4.18 -9.18 2.33
C TYR A 307 4.92 -8.83 1.05
N LEU A 308 5.43 -7.61 0.98
CA LEU A 308 6.06 -7.03 -0.21
C LEU A 308 7.54 -6.76 0.04
N ASP A 309 8.36 -7.02 -0.98
CA ASP A 309 9.75 -6.58 -1.08
C ASP A 309 10.01 -6.18 -2.54
N LEU A 310 9.75 -4.90 -2.84
CA LEU A 310 9.69 -4.37 -4.19
C LEU A 310 10.67 -3.21 -4.38
N GLY A 311 11.31 -3.16 -5.56
CA GLY A 311 12.28 -2.14 -5.93
C GLY A 311 13.49 -2.13 -4.98
N LEU A 312 13.88 -0.96 -4.51
CA LEU A 312 14.94 -0.81 -3.51
C LEU A 312 14.45 -1.05 -2.07
N GLY A 313 13.20 -1.50 -1.90
CA GLY A 313 12.55 -1.60 -0.60
C GLY A 313 12.30 -0.22 0.03
N SER A 314 12.00 -0.22 1.34
CA SER A 314 11.82 1.04 2.08
C SER A 314 13.17 1.66 2.40
N VAL A 315 13.52 2.78 1.75
CA VAL A 315 14.81 3.47 1.90
C VAL A 315 14.62 4.86 2.48
N ALA A 316 15.52 5.25 3.38
CA ALA A 316 15.54 6.58 3.99
C ALA A 316 16.78 7.38 3.58
N SER A 317 16.59 8.56 3.01
CA SER A 317 17.68 9.49 2.70
C SER A 317 18.49 9.83 3.96
N ARG A 318 19.76 10.19 3.79
CA ARG A 318 20.59 10.69 4.89
C ARG A 318 20.02 12.02 5.42
N GLU A 319 20.22 12.27 6.70
CA GLU A 319 19.91 13.56 7.32
C GLU A 319 21.19 14.17 7.93
N THR A 320 21.27 15.48 7.93
CA THR A 320 22.37 16.25 8.53
C THR A 320 21.78 17.26 9.49
N HIS A 321 22.37 17.37 10.68
CA HIS A 321 21.94 18.27 11.75
C HIS A 321 23.08 19.21 12.13
N CYS A 322 22.81 20.51 12.24
CA CYS A 322 23.75 21.54 12.71
C CYS A 322 25.18 21.39 12.14
N GLY A 323 25.31 21.21 10.82
CA GLY A 323 26.62 21.08 10.19
C GLY A 323 27.36 19.76 10.49
N GLY A 324 26.64 18.67 10.79
CA GLY A 324 27.24 17.33 11.00
C GLY A 324 27.21 16.85 12.45
N VAL A 325 26.48 17.54 13.34
CA VAL A 325 26.32 17.08 14.72
C VAL A 325 25.54 15.77 14.76
N ARG A 326 26.13 14.75 15.37
CA ARG A 326 25.43 13.50 15.62
C ARG A 326 24.35 13.67 16.68
N ILE A 327 23.09 13.36 16.33
CA ILE A 327 21.96 13.40 17.26
C ILE A 327 21.36 12.02 17.54
N SER A 328 21.74 10.98 16.82
CA SER A 328 21.22 9.61 16.98
C SER A 328 22.11 8.76 17.87
N TYR A 329 21.58 8.33 19.01
CA TYR A 329 22.23 7.48 19.98
C TYR A 329 21.32 6.33 20.41
N PHE A 330 21.90 5.23 20.89
CA PHE A 330 21.14 4.13 21.51
C PHE A 330 20.62 4.47 22.91
N ARG A 331 21.25 5.47 23.56
CA ARG A 331 20.91 5.91 24.92
C ARG A 331 21.03 7.42 25.00
N TYR A 332 20.10 8.01 25.70
CA TYR A 332 20.08 9.44 26.01
C TYR A 332 20.11 9.61 27.53
N PRO A 333 21.33 9.70 28.12
CA PRO A 333 21.46 9.82 29.56
C PRO A 333 20.89 11.15 30.05
N PRO A 334 20.48 11.22 31.33
CA PRO A 334 20.17 12.50 31.93
C PRO A 334 21.43 13.37 31.98
N LEU A 335 21.28 14.66 31.72
CA LEU A 335 22.35 15.66 31.78
C LEU A 335 22.10 16.57 32.95
N ALA A 336 23.16 16.80 33.78
CA ALA A 336 23.18 17.78 34.83
C ALA A 336 24.05 18.99 34.41
N PRO A 337 23.88 20.19 35.02
CA PRO A 337 24.77 21.31 34.80
C PRO A 337 26.24 20.89 34.92
N GLY A 338 27.09 21.34 34.00
CA GLY A 338 28.49 20.94 33.88
C GLY A 338 28.76 19.65 33.11
N SER A 339 27.73 18.88 32.70
CA SER A 339 27.91 17.67 31.88
C SER A 339 28.64 17.96 30.58
N THR A 340 29.60 17.07 30.22
CA THR A 340 30.35 17.14 28.94
C THR A 340 30.13 15.90 28.07
N HIS A 341 29.11 15.14 28.34
CA HIS A 341 28.77 13.94 27.55
C HIS A 341 28.45 14.29 26.09
N LYS A 342 28.83 13.43 25.14
CA LYS A 342 28.62 13.65 23.69
C LYS A 342 27.19 13.99 23.31
N THR A 343 26.18 13.60 24.08
CA THR A 343 24.76 13.95 23.85
C THR A 343 24.46 15.42 24.20
N VAL A 344 25.36 16.16 24.90
CA VAL A 344 25.18 17.61 25.11
C VAL A 344 25.21 18.37 23.78
N ARG A 345 26.14 18.01 22.88
CA ARG A 345 26.13 18.59 21.50
C ARG A 345 24.83 18.31 20.76
N ALA A 346 24.27 17.09 20.93
CA ALA A 346 22.96 16.75 20.35
C ALA A 346 21.85 17.60 20.99
N LEU A 347 21.87 17.82 22.32
CA LEU A 347 20.88 18.67 22.96
C LEU A 347 20.94 20.11 22.44
N GLN A 348 22.12 20.71 22.41
CA GLN A 348 22.34 22.07 21.91
C GLN A 348 21.88 22.21 20.45
N CYS A 349 22.22 21.23 19.61
CA CYS A 349 21.78 21.19 18.21
C CYS A 349 20.25 21.12 18.09
N LEU A 350 19.60 20.18 18.76
CA LEU A 350 18.16 20.00 18.72
C LEU A 350 17.40 21.21 19.29
N LEU A 351 17.89 21.83 20.37
CA LEU A 351 17.31 23.07 20.86
C LEU A 351 17.46 24.22 19.88
N LYS A 352 18.61 24.30 19.17
CA LYS A 352 18.84 25.28 18.10
C LYS A 352 17.89 25.07 16.90
N GLU A 353 17.73 23.83 16.43
CA GLU A 353 16.80 23.48 15.34
C GLU A 353 15.31 23.71 15.74
N ASN A 354 15.01 23.77 17.03
CA ASN A 354 13.69 24.11 17.56
C ASN A 354 13.56 25.59 17.99
N ASN A 355 14.50 26.46 17.60
CA ASN A 355 14.53 27.89 17.92
C ASN A 355 14.52 28.20 19.43
N ALA A 356 15.06 27.28 20.23
CA ALA A 356 15.12 27.41 21.70
C ALA A 356 16.56 27.70 22.23
N TYR A 357 17.54 27.72 21.33
CA TYR A 357 18.94 27.98 21.66
C TYR A 357 19.66 28.66 20.49
N ASP A 358 20.32 29.78 20.71
CA ASP A 358 21.08 30.54 19.72
C ASP A 358 22.60 30.45 19.92
N GLY A 359 23.05 29.92 21.06
CA GLY A 359 24.44 29.81 21.45
C GLY A 359 25.28 28.87 20.58
N LYS A 360 26.57 28.79 20.89
CA LYS A 360 27.50 27.86 20.23
C LYS A 360 27.29 26.43 20.71
N ILE A 361 27.49 25.46 19.82
CA ILE A 361 27.44 24.02 20.18
C ILE A 361 28.76 23.61 20.79
N THR A 362 28.92 23.90 22.07
CA THR A 362 30.18 23.70 22.87
C THR A 362 30.39 22.25 23.27
N GLY A 363 29.30 21.51 23.53
CA GLY A 363 29.34 20.18 24.15
C GLY A 363 29.41 20.21 25.65
N VAL A 364 29.32 21.40 26.28
CA VAL A 364 29.21 21.59 27.72
C VAL A 364 27.79 22.00 28.07
N TYR A 365 27.16 21.35 29.03
CA TYR A 365 25.85 21.73 29.55
C TYR A 365 25.98 22.89 30.51
N ASP A 366 26.37 24.05 29.97
CA ASP A 366 26.62 25.31 30.63
C ASP A 366 25.34 26.06 31.01
N ASP A 367 25.43 27.19 31.69
CA ASP A 367 24.28 27.98 32.15
C ASP A 367 23.41 28.47 30.99
N ALA A 368 24.02 28.82 29.85
CA ALA A 368 23.29 29.22 28.66
C ALA A 368 22.42 28.04 28.13
N THR A 369 23.01 26.85 28.07
CA THR A 369 22.27 25.62 27.66
C THR A 369 21.21 25.23 28.69
N VAL A 370 21.49 25.38 30.01
CA VAL A 370 20.51 25.13 31.09
C VAL A 370 19.32 26.08 30.97
N THR A 371 19.59 27.37 30.75
CA THR A 371 18.57 28.42 30.59
C THR A 371 17.68 28.10 29.37
N ALA A 372 18.27 27.78 28.21
CA ALA A 372 17.55 27.40 27.01
C ALA A 372 16.71 26.13 27.22
N ALA A 373 17.26 25.12 27.88
CA ALA A 373 16.54 23.89 28.18
C ALA A 373 15.34 24.11 29.10
N LYS A 374 15.48 24.97 30.15
CA LYS A 374 14.35 25.35 31.03
C LYS A 374 13.27 26.10 30.28
N ALA A 375 13.61 27.08 29.46
CA ALA A 375 12.67 27.83 28.63
C ALA A 375 11.92 26.90 27.68
N TRP A 376 12.62 25.95 27.02
CA TRP A 376 12.05 24.96 26.17
C TRP A 376 11.08 24.02 26.92
N MET A 377 11.44 23.53 28.11
CA MET A 377 10.55 22.72 28.95
C MET A 377 9.28 23.48 29.33
N GLN A 378 9.43 24.76 29.78
CA GLN A 378 8.28 25.63 30.12
C GLN A 378 7.34 25.82 28.94
N ALA A 379 7.86 26.13 27.75
CA ALA A 379 7.08 26.31 26.53
C ALA A 379 6.31 25.02 26.10
N ARG A 380 6.70 23.85 26.61
CA ARG A 380 6.08 22.54 26.33
C ARG A 380 5.23 21.99 27.48
N GLY A 381 5.09 22.76 28.58
CA GLY A 381 4.35 22.31 29.77
C GLY A 381 4.98 21.10 30.46
N LEU A 382 6.31 20.97 30.35
CA LEU A 382 7.08 19.93 31.01
C LEU A 382 7.63 20.44 32.38
N ASP A 383 8.02 19.52 33.30
CA ASP A 383 8.69 19.92 34.55
C ASP A 383 9.93 20.71 34.26
N VAL A 384 9.99 21.93 34.75
CA VAL A 384 11.12 22.85 34.59
C VAL A 384 12.16 22.54 35.65
N GLN A 385 13.32 22.05 35.22
CA GLN A 385 14.43 21.71 36.12
C GLN A 385 15.77 21.90 35.41
N ALA A 386 16.87 22.06 36.19
CA ALA A 386 18.19 22.19 35.62
C ALA A 386 18.70 20.90 34.94
N ARG A 387 18.22 19.74 35.40
CA ARG A 387 18.60 18.45 34.84
C ARG A 387 17.76 18.14 33.61
N PHE A 388 18.38 17.77 32.45
CA PHE A 388 17.71 17.33 31.29
C PHE A 388 17.46 15.81 31.38
N ALA A 389 16.28 15.41 31.86
CA ALA A 389 15.92 14.03 32.15
C ALA A 389 15.50 13.25 30.87
N PRO A 390 15.41 11.90 30.91
CA PRO A 390 15.00 11.09 29.77
C PRO A 390 13.62 11.47 29.20
N ARG A 391 12.66 11.91 30.01
CA ARG A 391 11.37 12.42 29.53
C ARG A 391 11.50 13.64 28.60
N HIS A 392 12.43 14.54 28.91
CA HIS A 392 12.72 15.71 28.10
C HIS A 392 13.36 15.32 26.77
N TRP A 393 14.23 14.30 26.79
CA TRP A 393 14.76 13.71 25.54
C TRP A 393 13.66 13.15 24.65
N VAL A 394 12.73 12.36 25.19
CA VAL A 394 11.59 11.80 24.41
C VAL A 394 10.80 12.92 23.74
N SER A 395 10.47 13.97 24.51
CA SER A 395 9.74 15.13 24.01
C SER A 395 10.53 15.85 22.91
N LEU A 396 11.81 16.19 23.15
CA LEU A 396 12.63 16.94 22.18
C LEU A 396 12.86 16.16 20.89
N LEU A 397 13.15 14.87 20.97
CA LEU A 397 13.41 14.00 19.81
C LEU A 397 12.17 13.74 18.96
N SER A 398 10.96 13.93 19.49
CA SER A 398 9.70 13.74 18.78
C SER A 398 9.17 14.99 18.09
N GLN A 399 9.79 16.16 18.27
CA GLN A 399 9.31 17.43 17.72
C GLN A 399 9.20 17.42 16.20
N GLY A 400 8.20 18.14 15.67
CA GLY A 400 7.93 18.29 14.23
C GLY A 400 6.56 17.75 13.83
N ALA A 401 6.30 17.63 12.51
CA ALA A 401 5.04 17.10 11.99
C ALA A 401 4.73 15.70 12.53
N ALA A 402 3.45 15.37 12.66
CA ALA A 402 2.95 14.11 13.22
C ALA A 402 2.32 13.19 12.16
N PRO A 403 3.06 12.76 11.12
CA PRO A 403 2.53 11.87 10.10
C PRO A 403 2.26 10.48 10.67
N ILE A 404 1.41 9.71 9.98
CA ILE A 404 1.26 8.29 10.29
C ILE A 404 2.47 7.55 9.72
N VAL A 405 3.24 6.91 10.60
CA VAL A 405 4.34 6.01 10.21
C VAL A 405 4.20 4.66 10.90
N LYS A 406 4.50 3.61 10.16
CA LYS A 406 4.38 2.21 10.56
C LYS A 406 5.37 1.37 9.75
N ILE A 407 5.38 0.05 9.96
CA ILE A 407 6.24 -0.85 9.18
C ILE A 407 6.14 -0.57 7.68
N GLY A 408 7.28 -0.45 7.02
CA GLY A 408 7.40 -0.07 5.62
C GLY A 408 7.52 1.45 5.37
N SER A 409 7.22 2.31 6.33
CA SER A 409 7.49 3.75 6.22
C SER A 409 9.00 4.03 6.28
N ALA A 410 9.47 5.06 5.56
CA ALA A 410 10.85 5.51 5.61
C ALA A 410 10.96 7.04 5.65
N GLY A 411 12.07 7.55 6.18
CA GLY A 411 12.40 8.97 6.18
C GLY A 411 12.60 9.59 7.57
N PRO A 412 12.67 10.94 7.64
CA PRO A 412 13.01 11.68 8.88
C PRO A 412 12.03 11.45 10.03
N ALA A 413 10.71 11.31 9.74
CA ALA A 413 9.71 11.03 10.76
C ALA A 413 9.95 9.69 11.45
N VAL A 414 10.38 8.66 10.71
CA VAL A 414 10.73 7.36 11.28
C VAL A 414 11.95 7.48 12.20
N ARG A 415 13.00 8.24 11.80
CA ARG A 415 14.16 8.48 12.68
C ARG A 415 13.77 9.19 13.97
N ARG A 416 12.82 10.13 13.92
CA ARG A 416 12.30 10.78 15.14
C ARG A 416 11.63 9.79 16.08
N VAL A 417 10.76 8.90 15.56
CA VAL A 417 10.16 7.82 16.37
C VAL A 417 11.23 6.94 16.99
N GLN A 418 12.18 6.47 16.18
CA GLN A 418 13.26 5.59 16.63
C GLN A 418 14.09 6.23 17.74
N ARG A 419 14.48 7.52 17.59
CA ARG A 419 15.22 8.27 18.63
C ARG A 419 14.39 8.47 19.90
N ALA A 420 13.11 8.84 19.74
CA ALA A 420 12.23 9.02 20.89
C ALA A 420 12.01 7.70 21.66
N LEU A 421 11.82 6.58 20.96
CA LEU A 421 11.72 5.26 21.58
C LEU A 421 13.02 4.82 22.25
N ALA A 422 14.20 5.10 21.66
CA ALA A 422 15.50 4.84 22.27
C ALA A 422 15.72 5.67 23.54
N ALA A 423 15.19 6.90 23.60
CA ALA A 423 15.20 7.73 24.81
C ALA A 423 14.18 7.26 25.85
N ALA A 424 13.01 6.74 25.41
CA ALA A 424 11.99 6.21 26.30
C ALA A 424 12.42 4.91 26.99
N ASN A 425 13.14 4.04 26.26
CA ASN A 425 13.63 2.76 26.77
C ASN A 425 15.04 2.47 26.25
N SER A 426 16.04 2.70 27.10
CA SER A 426 17.46 2.50 26.76
C SER A 426 17.86 1.02 26.57
N SER A 427 17.02 0.06 26.96
CA SER A 427 17.29 -1.37 26.79
C SER A 427 17.06 -1.84 25.37
N THR A 428 16.22 -1.17 24.57
CA THR A 428 15.88 -1.56 23.20
C THR A 428 17.05 -1.50 22.23
N ARG A 429 18.07 -0.68 22.48
CA ARG A 429 19.22 -0.41 21.58
C ARG A 429 18.80 -0.13 20.13
N LEU A 430 17.67 0.55 19.95
CA LEU A 430 17.08 0.83 18.66
C LEU A 430 17.95 1.78 17.84
N LYS A 431 18.29 1.40 16.60
CA LYS A 431 19.02 2.25 15.66
C LYS A 431 18.06 3.22 14.97
N ALA A 432 18.45 4.48 14.81
CA ALA A 432 17.70 5.46 14.04
C ALA A 432 18.06 5.37 12.53
N THR A 433 17.66 4.27 11.90
CA THR A 433 17.94 4.00 10.48
C THR A 433 17.13 4.87 9.54
N GLY A 434 15.93 5.29 9.97
CA GLY A 434 14.95 5.96 9.15
C GLY A 434 14.05 5.00 8.36
N VAL A 435 14.24 3.69 8.50
CA VAL A 435 13.33 2.67 7.97
C VAL A 435 12.55 2.07 9.13
N PHE A 436 11.23 2.07 9.05
CA PHE A 436 10.36 1.49 10.05
C PHE A 436 10.31 -0.03 9.83
N ASP A 437 11.27 -0.71 10.41
CA ASP A 437 11.46 -2.15 10.34
C ASP A 437 10.74 -2.89 11.48
N ARG A 438 10.88 -4.22 11.54
CA ARG A 438 10.30 -5.05 12.61
C ARG A 438 10.81 -4.68 14.00
N ALA A 439 12.08 -4.24 14.11
CA ALA A 439 12.63 -3.81 15.41
C ALA A 439 11.97 -2.51 15.89
N THR A 440 11.69 -1.59 14.97
CA THR A 440 10.96 -0.34 15.26
C THR A 440 9.50 -0.62 15.62
N ASP A 441 8.82 -1.52 14.88
CA ASP A 441 7.44 -1.95 15.18
C ASP A 441 7.35 -2.55 16.57
N GLN A 442 8.24 -3.48 16.92
CA GLN A 442 8.27 -4.10 18.24
C GLN A 442 8.51 -3.08 19.35
N ALA A 443 9.49 -2.21 19.17
CA ALA A 443 9.80 -1.17 20.18
C ALA A 443 8.62 -0.21 20.42
N LEU A 444 7.89 0.12 19.35
CA LEU A 444 6.68 0.96 19.46
C LEU A 444 5.54 0.22 20.15
N ARG A 445 5.31 -1.05 19.82
CA ARG A 445 4.29 -1.90 20.48
C ARG A 445 4.56 -2.05 21.98
N ASP A 446 5.81 -2.28 22.37
CA ASP A 446 6.20 -2.39 23.77
C ASP A 446 6.01 -1.08 24.52
N TRP A 447 6.33 0.05 23.89
CA TRP A 447 6.07 1.38 24.42
C TRP A 447 4.56 1.65 24.55
N GLN A 448 3.75 1.27 23.55
CA GLN A 448 2.29 1.39 23.61
C GLN A 448 1.71 0.57 24.75
N GLU A 449 2.13 -0.69 24.90
CA GLU A 449 1.69 -1.59 25.98
C GLU A 449 2.03 -1.04 27.36
N LYS A 450 3.27 -0.57 27.55
CA LYS A 450 3.71 0.04 28.82
C LYS A 450 2.85 1.21 29.25
N LEU A 451 2.28 1.94 28.28
CA LEU A 451 1.40 3.09 28.53
C LEU A 451 -0.10 2.72 28.54
N GLY A 452 -0.46 1.45 28.52
CA GLY A 452 -1.85 0.98 28.45
C GLY A 452 -2.55 1.37 27.15
N LEU A 453 -1.80 1.58 26.05
CA LEU A 453 -2.35 1.90 24.74
C LEU A 453 -2.54 0.61 23.93
N GLN A 454 -3.43 0.68 22.93
CA GLN A 454 -3.57 -0.41 21.96
C GLN A 454 -2.25 -0.64 21.22
N ARG A 455 -1.75 -1.88 21.19
CA ARG A 455 -0.49 -2.31 20.57
C ARG A 455 -0.59 -2.36 19.03
N THR A 456 -0.81 -1.23 18.40
CA THR A 456 -1.00 -1.16 16.94
C THR A 456 0.30 -1.24 16.15
N GLY A 457 1.45 -0.84 16.73
CA GLY A 457 2.70 -0.64 16.00
C GLY A 457 2.64 0.57 15.04
N VAL A 458 1.65 1.45 15.19
CA VAL A 458 1.45 2.63 14.34
C VAL A 458 1.74 3.89 15.14
N ALA A 459 2.66 4.71 14.68
CA ALA A 459 2.88 6.06 15.21
C ALA A 459 1.91 7.04 14.52
N ALA A 460 0.67 7.06 14.99
CA ALA A 460 -0.39 7.97 14.57
C ALA A 460 -0.35 9.28 15.41
N PRO A 461 -1.12 10.33 15.07
CA PRO A 461 -1.10 11.61 15.77
C PRO A 461 -1.26 11.52 17.29
N TYR A 462 -2.01 10.56 17.80
CA TYR A 462 -2.14 10.35 19.26
C TYR A 462 -0.86 9.85 19.90
N VAL A 463 -0.04 9.04 19.20
CA VAL A 463 1.29 8.58 19.66
C VAL A 463 2.26 9.76 19.72
N TRP A 464 2.29 10.57 18.65
CA TRP A 464 3.15 11.75 18.60
C TRP A 464 2.87 12.73 19.75
N ARG A 465 1.59 12.97 20.08
CA ARG A 465 1.21 13.81 21.23
C ARG A 465 1.78 13.26 22.55
N ARG A 466 1.70 11.95 22.77
CA ARG A 466 2.23 11.31 23.99
C ARG A 466 3.76 11.35 24.07
N LEU A 467 4.43 11.14 22.93
CA LEU A 467 5.89 11.32 22.86
C LEU A 467 6.27 12.78 23.14
N ALA A 468 5.56 13.75 22.56
CA ALA A 468 5.78 15.18 22.79
C ALA A 468 5.58 15.58 24.26
N MET A 469 4.74 14.88 25.01
CA MET A 469 4.56 15.02 26.45
C MET A 469 5.65 14.29 27.28
N GLY A 470 6.63 13.67 26.62
CA GLY A 470 7.71 12.95 27.27
C GLY A 470 7.30 11.64 27.93
N MET A 471 6.20 11.01 27.49
CA MET A 471 5.74 9.71 28.01
C MET A 471 6.71 8.57 27.63
N ARG A 472 6.94 7.65 28.58
CA ARG A 472 7.99 6.63 28.47
C ARG A 472 7.47 5.26 28.80
#